data_0052bed21e1d25015233469044589a70
#
_entry.id   0052bed21e1d25015233469044589a70
#
_cell.length_a   1.000
_cell.length_b   1.000
_cell.length_c   1.000
_cell.angle_alpha   90.00
_cell.angle_beta   90.00
_cell.angle_gamma   90.00
#
_symmetry.space_group_name_H-M   'P 1'
#
loop_
_entity.id
_entity.type
_entity.pdbx_description
1 polymer ?
#
loop_
_entity_poly.entity_id
_entity_poly.type
_entity_poly.pdbx_seq_one_letter_code
_entity_poly.pdbx_strand_id
1 'polypeptide(L)'
;MVDTMRAALDDGTGQYVVRDVPMPTEFNGSVLLRVRQAGICGSDLHMTKLRNEGEALPSGHEVAGEIVELPSGDYDDYGLNVGDRVAIEGIGGGRACTKCRFCQYGQWKHCMDLAPETGGGFAQYMTRRAAGLFKLPDSLDWVDGAIVEPMAVSVHGLHYGRMHPDDVVGVVGSATIGLSSIAAAKAFGARIVIASARYPQQAEAARKMGADIVVGTGPGEFEDACMQASSGVGADFVVESVGGHQSDSFHQAVRATRNQGTMLYLGGVKIPMKFDLFEPLIREIRIQSAICYGVLDGRHDYEVAIDLLASGDIPYREIVTHQVDLENIQDGFDAAWDKSSGSIKVQVNV
;
A
#
# COMPACT_ATOMS: atom_id res chain seq x y z
N MET A 1 -12.30 23.65 -23.14
CA MET A 1 -11.71 22.97 -21.95
C MET A 1 -12.85 22.50 -21.11
N VAL A 2 -12.79 21.31 -20.53
CA VAL A 2 -13.80 20.85 -19.57
C VAL A 2 -13.51 21.60 -18.28
N ASP A 3 -14.45 22.43 -17.80
CA ASP A 3 -14.23 23.25 -16.60
C ASP A 3 -14.49 22.47 -15.30
N THR A 4 -15.11 21.29 -15.41
CA THR A 4 -15.46 20.42 -14.28
C THR A 4 -15.15 18.95 -14.60
N MET A 5 -15.03 18.13 -13.54
CA MET A 5 -14.86 16.68 -13.60
C MET A 5 -15.76 16.00 -12.58
N ARG A 6 -16.05 14.71 -12.80
CA ARG A 6 -16.73 13.86 -11.81
C ARG A 6 -15.74 13.44 -10.73
N ALA A 7 -16.14 13.55 -9.47
CA ALA A 7 -15.34 13.12 -8.32
C ALA A 7 -16.23 12.64 -7.18
N ALA A 8 -15.77 11.64 -6.47
CA ALA A 8 -16.38 11.17 -5.25
C ALA A 8 -15.80 11.91 -4.04
N LEU A 9 -16.68 12.51 -3.27
CA LEU A 9 -16.36 13.26 -2.06
C LEU A 9 -17.04 12.61 -0.85
N ASP A 10 -16.34 12.56 0.25
CA ASP A 10 -16.92 12.24 1.55
C ASP A 10 -17.86 13.40 1.97
N ASP A 11 -19.09 13.09 2.32
CA ASP A 11 -20.09 14.07 2.75
C ASP A 11 -19.97 14.46 4.23
N GLY A 12 -18.95 13.98 4.92
CA GLY A 12 -18.71 14.20 6.36
C GLY A 12 -19.40 13.18 7.27
N THR A 13 -20.27 12.33 6.72
CA THR A 13 -20.93 11.25 7.49
C THR A 13 -20.27 9.90 7.29
N GLY A 14 -19.29 9.81 6.37
CA GLY A 14 -18.66 8.59 5.92
C GLY A 14 -19.32 7.98 4.69
N GLN A 15 -20.22 8.74 4.04
CA GLN A 15 -20.80 8.38 2.75
C GLN A 15 -20.11 9.15 1.63
N TYR A 16 -19.80 8.46 0.54
CA TYR A 16 -19.22 9.04 -0.66
C TYR A 16 -20.33 9.43 -1.66
N VAL A 17 -20.29 10.67 -2.10
CA VAL A 17 -21.23 11.21 -3.07
C VAL A 17 -20.47 11.72 -4.28
N VAL A 18 -20.86 11.28 -5.48
CA VAL A 18 -20.24 11.72 -6.73
C VAL A 18 -20.89 13.03 -7.19
N ARG A 19 -20.04 14.02 -7.47
CA ARG A 19 -20.45 15.38 -7.87
C ARG A 19 -19.54 15.90 -8.98
N ASP A 20 -20.03 16.94 -9.67
CA ASP A 20 -19.20 17.77 -10.53
C ASP A 20 -18.38 18.72 -9.65
N VAL A 21 -17.07 18.70 -9.83
CA VAL A 21 -16.12 19.56 -9.14
C VAL A 21 -15.23 20.25 -10.17
N PRO A 22 -14.59 21.40 -9.84
CA PRO A 22 -13.59 21.99 -10.71
C PRO A 22 -12.48 21.01 -11.05
N MET A 23 -11.86 21.18 -12.22
CA MET A 23 -10.62 20.46 -12.58
C MET A 23 -9.56 20.65 -11.49
N PRO A 24 -8.65 19.66 -11.28
CA PRO A 24 -7.62 19.77 -10.26
C PRO A 24 -6.72 20.97 -10.49
N THR A 25 -6.36 21.64 -9.40
CA THR A 25 -5.49 22.82 -9.48
C THR A 25 -4.10 22.43 -9.98
N GLU A 26 -3.63 23.14 -11.00
CA GLU A 26 -2.25 23.03 -11.46
C GLU A 26 -1.30 23.72 -10.47
N PHE A 27 -0.09 23.19 -10.36
CA PHE A 27 1.03 23.82 -9.65
C PHE A 27 2.31 23.66 -10.48
N ASN A 28 3.33 24.45 -10.18
CA ASN A 28 4.57 24.43 -10.96
C ASN A 28 5.19 23.02 -11.03
N GLY A 29 5.27 22.49 -12.25
CA GLY A 29 5.80 21.16 -12.53
C GLY A 29 4.77 20.03 -12.34
N SER A 30 3.47 20.32 -12.25
CA SER A 30 2.43 19.31 -12.22
C SER A 30 2.13 18.74 -13.61
N VAL A 31 1.97 17.42 -13.67
CA VAL A 31 1.46 16.68 -14.82
C VAL A 31 -0.03 16.45 -14.62
N LEU A 32 -0.85 16.71 -15.64
CA LEU A 32 -2.28 16.37 -15.61
C LEU A 32 -2.47 14.90 -16.00
N LEU A 33 -3.19 14.18 -15.16
CA LEU A 33 -3.42 12.75 -15.25
C LEU A 33 -4.91 12.47 -15.35
N ARG A 34 -5.30 11.63 -16.31
CA ARG A 34 -6.63 11.01 -16.32
C ARG A 34 -6.56 9.71 -15.53
N VAL A 35 -7.31 9.64 -14.45
CA VAL A 35 -7.44 8.42 -13.65
C VAL A 35 -8.22 7.38 -14.45
N ARG A 36 -7.80 6.13 -14.38
CA ARG A 36 -8.46 4.98 -15.01
C ARG A 36 -8.91 3.96 -13.97
N GLN A 37 -8.11 3.79 -12.92
CA GLN A 37 -8.38 2.82 -11.87
C GLN A 37 -7.86 3.35 -10.53
N ALA A 38 -8.63 3.15 -9.46
CA ALA A 38 -8.21 3.50 -8.11
C ALA A 38 -8.59 2.42 -7.11
N GLY A 39 -7.67 2.04 -6.20
CA GLY A 39 -7.93 1.09 -5.11
C GLY A 39 -8.50 1.79 -3.88
N ILE A 40 -9.41 1.10 -3.18
CA ILE A 40 -9.88 1.49 -1.85
C ILE A 40 -8.95 0.88 -0.80
N CYS A 41 -8.23 1.73 -0.09
CA CYS A 41 -7.32 1.34 0.99
C CYS A 41 -8.05 1.26 2.34
N GLY A 42 -7.54 0.44 3.26
CA GLY A 42 -8.00 0.42 4.64
C GLY A 42 -7.90 1.79 5.34
N SER A 43 -6.95 2.64 4.93
CA SER A 43 -6.85 4.01 5.44
C SER A 43 -8.03 4.87 5.01
N ASP A 44 -8.54 4.72 3.79
CA ASP A 44 -9.70 5.46 3.31
C ASP A 44 -10.95 5.17 4.16
N LEU A 45 -11.15 3.91 4.56
CA LEU A 45 -12.25 3.48 5.42
C LEU A 45 -12.24 4.14 6.82
N HIS A 46 -11.07 4.57 7.29
CA HIS A 46 -10.92 5.15 8.63
C HIS A 46 -10.76 6.67 8.63
N MET A 47 -10.37 7.28 7.52
CA MET A 47 -10.12 8.72 7.43
C MET A 47 -11.39 9.55 7.18
N THR A 48 -12.48 8.93 6.72
CA THR A 48 -13.77 9.59 6.49
C THR A 48 -14.26 10.37 7.71
N LYS A 49 -13.95 9.90 8.92
CA LYS A 49 -14.37 10.52 10.18
C LYS A 49 -13.49 11.68 10.65
N LEU A 50 -12.40 12.00 9.96
CA LEU A 50 -11.42 13.01 10.37
C LEU A 50 -11.43 14.26 9.49
N ARG A 51 -12.24 14.31 8.43
CA ARG A 51 -12.31 15.45 7.52
C ARG A 51 -13.36 16.44 7.96
N ASN A 52 -12.98 17.73 7.99
CA ASN A 52 -13.92 18.83 8.26
C ASN A 52 -14.81 19.06 7.05
N GLU A 53 -16.09 19.36 7.29
CA GLU A 53 -17.03 19.80 6.25
C GLU A 53 -16.48 21.07 5.57
N GLY A 54 -16.44 21.08 4.23
CA GLY A 54 -16.26 22.30 3.44
C GLY A 54 -15.03 22.37 2.53
N GLU A 55 -14.00 21.50 2.71
CA GLU A 55 -12.81 21.47 1.85
C GLU A 55 -12.45 20.05 1.39
N ALA A 56 -13.45 19.23 1.08
CA ALA A 56 -13.21 17.86 0.69
C ALA A 56 -12.65 17.79 -0.72
N LEU A 57 -11.35 17.54 -0.82
CA LEU A 57 -10.73 17.06 -2.07
C LEU A 57 -11.02 15.56 -2.22
N PRO A 58 -11.12 15.05 -3.47
CA PRO A 58 -11.23 13.61 -3.72
C PRO A 58 -10.06 12.88 -3.05
N SER A 59 -10.34 11.74 -2.43
CA SER A 59 -9.30 10.85 -1.88
C SER A 59 -8.91 9.75 -2.87
N GLY A 60 -8.23 8.69 -2.37
CA GLY A 60 -7.73 7.60 -3.18
C GLY A 60 -6.25 7.83 -3.55
N HIS A 61 -5.40 6.86 -3.17
CA HIS A 61 -3.95 6.97 -3.37
C HIS A 61 -3.34 5.73 -4.04
N GLU A 62 -4.11 4.69 -4.27
CA GLU A 62 -3.73 3.50 -5.04
C GLU A 62 -4.23 3.70 -6.48
N VAL A 63 -3.43 4.33 -7.36
CA VAL A 63 -3.96 4.91 -8.60
C VAL A 63 -3.16 4.49 -9.82
N ALA A 64 -3.89 4.15 -10.89
CA ALA A 64 -3.36 4.04 -12.24
C ALA A 64 -4.08 5.00 -13.19
N GLY A 65 -3.34 5.57 -14.12
CA GLY A 65 -3.90 6.53 -15.06
C GLY A 65 -3.02 6.79 -16.27
N GLU A 66 -3.44 7.73 -17.06
CA GLU A 66 -2.83 8.14 -18.34
C GLU A 66 -2.37 9.59 -18.24
N ILE A 67 -1.19 9.90 -18.74
CA ILE A 67 -0.71 11.25 -18.86
C ILE A 67 -1.48 11.99 -19.95
N VAL A 68 -2.19 13.06 -19.58
CA VAL A 68 -2.99 13.88 -20.51
C VAL A 68 -2.21 15.11 -20.95
N GLU A 69 -1.51 15.74 -20.02
CA GLU A 69 -0.74 16.96 -20.29
C GLU A 69 0.54 16.96 -19.46
N LEU A 70 1.64 17.29 -20.13
CA LEU A 70 2.95 17.56 -19.51
C LEU A 70 3.16 19.06 -19.48
N PRO A 71 3.61 19.64 -18.37
CA PRO A 71 3.93 21.07 -18.31
C PRO A 71 5.10 21.39 -19.26
N SER A 72 5.19 22.66 -19.66
CA SER A 72 6.33 23.13 -20.44
C SER A 72 7.61 23.10 -19.58
N GLY A 73 8.63 22.33 -19.98
CA GLY A 73 9.89 22.18 -19.25
C GLY A 73 10.64 20.89 -19.62
N ASP A 74 11.79 20.71 -19.02
CA ASP A 74 12.65 19.54 -19.25
C ASP A 74 12.14 18.35 -18.44
N TYR A 75 11.32 17.50 -19.07
CA TYR A 75 10.81 16.25 -18.51
C TYR A 75 11.48 15.02 -19.15
N ASP A 76 12.46 15.24 -19.99
CA ASP A 76 13.24 14.18 -20.66
C ASP A 76 13.90 13.24 -19.64
N ASP A 77 14.30 13.78 -18.47
CA ASP A 77 14.90 13.00 -17.38
C ASP A 77 14.02 11.87 -16.86
N TYR A 78 12.70 11.99 -16.99
CA TYR A 78 11.74 10.94 -16.54
C TYR A 78 11.26 10.05 -17.69
N GLY A 79 11.61 10.37 -18.95
CA GLY A 79 11.22 9.62 -20.14
C GLY A 79 9.70 9.51 -20.33
N LEU A 80 8.92 10.48 -19.81
CA LEU A 80 7.45 10.47 -19.85
C LEU A 80 6.92 11.18 -21.09
N ASN A 81 5.82 10.66 -21.64
CA ASN A 81 5.11 11.22 -22.79
C ASN A 81 3.61 11.30 -22.52
N VAL A 82 2.92 12.22 -23.20
CA VAL A 82 1.47 12.23 -23.24
C VAL A 82 0.96 10.88 -23.83
N GLY A 83 -0.03 10.29 -23.18
CA GLY A 83 -0.54 8.97 -23.50
C GLY A 83 0.15 7.82 -22.76
N ASP A 84 1.25 8.05 -22.05
CA ASP A 84 1.86 7.00 -21.23
C ASP A 84 0.91 6.52 -20.13
N ARG A 85 0.86 5.21 -19.95
CA ARG A 85 0.17 4.54 -18.85
C ARG A 85 1.09 4.48 -17.64
N VAL A 86 0.59 4.95 -16.49
CA VAL A 86 1.41 5.09 -15.28
C VAL A 86 0.71 4.58 -14.04
N ALA A 87 1.47 3.97 -13.13
CA ALA A 87 1.14 3.89 -11.72
C ALA A 87 1.53 5.22 -11.07
N ILE A 88 0.66 5.75 -10.21
CA ILE A 88 0.77 7.11 -9.69
C ILE A 88 1.05 7.06 -8.19
N GLU A 89 2.22 7.53 -7.79
CA GLU A 89 2.54 7.74 -6.39
C GLU A 89 1.83 8.99 -5.85
N GLY A 90 0.71 8.75 -5.17
CA GLY A 90 -0.17 9.83 -4.73
C GLY A 90 0.32 10.60 -3.50
N ILE A 91 1.17 10.00 -2.64
CA ILE A 91 1.44 10.52 -1.29
C ILE A 91 2.76 11.28 -1.20
N GLY A 92 3.87 10.67 -1.61
CA GLY A 92 5.22 11.23 -1.48
C GLY A 92 5.76 11.79 -2.78
N GLY A 93 6.23 10.94 -3.71
CA GLY A 93 6.94 11.35 -4.93
C GLY A 93 6.16 12.26 -5.84
N GLY A 94 4.86 12.00 -6.00
CA GLY A 94 3.99 12.88 -6.80
C GLY A 94 3.84 14.31 -6.27
N ARG A 95 4.36 14.58 -5.06
CA ARG A 95 4.35 15.91 -4.43
C ARG A 95 5.70 16.37 -3.92
N ALA A 96 6.68 15.48 -3.84
CA ALA A 96 8.00 15.77 -3.27
C ALA A 96 8.77 16.83 -4.08
N CYS A 97 9.54 17.67 -3.41
CA CYS A 97 10.35 18.69 -4.06
C CYS A 97 11.60 18.15 -4.76
N THR A 98 11.96 16.88 -4.53
CA THR A 98 13.15 16.16 -5.02
C THR A 98 14.52 16.78 -4.65
N LYS A 99 14.55 17.91 -3.93
CA LYS A 99 15.76 18.70 -3.65
C LYS A 99 16.16 18.76 -2.18
N CYS A 100 15.19 18.64 -1.24
CA CYS A 100 15.49 18.71 0.18
C CYS A 100 16.27 17.49 0.68
N ARG A 101 16.82 17.58 1.89
CA ARG A 101 17.61 16.50 2.49
C ARG A 101 16.91 15.13 2.43
N PHE A 102 15.64 15.05 2.81
CA PHE A 102 14.92 13.79 2.80
C PHE A 102 14.75 13.24 1.38
N CYS A 103 14.44 14.10 0.41
CA CYS A 103 14.33 13.68 -0.99
C CYS A 103 15.65 13.15 -1.55
N GLN A 104 16.78 13.76 -1.20
CA GLN A 104 18.12 13.29 -1.62
C GLN A 104 18.48 11.91 -1.05
N TYR A 105 17.87 11.53 0.08
CA TYR A 105 18.00 10.20 0.68
C TYR A 105 16.88 9.22 0.24
N GLY A 106 16.09 9.57 -0.78
CA GLY A 106 14.98 8.74 -1.25
C GLY A 106 13.76 8.71 -0.33
N GLN A 107 13.73 9.54 0.71
CA GLN A 107 12.69 9.56 1.75
C GLN A 107 11.59 10.57 1.40
N TRP A 108 10.97 10.44 0.25
CA TRP A 108 10.06 11.44 -0.32
C TRP A 108 8.82 11.69 0.54
N LYS A 109 8.35 10.70 1.27
CA LYS A 109 7.26 10.85 2.26
C LYS A 109 7.57 11.92 3.31
N HIS A 110 8.83 12.13 3.63
CA HIS A 110 9.29 13.09 4.63
C HIS A 110 9.77 14.42 4.02
N CYS A 111 9.41 14.68 2.76
CA CYS A 111 9.77 15.92 2.09
C CYS A 111 9.38 17.16 2.90
N MET A 112 10.32 18.11 3.02
CA MET A 112 10.13 19.36 3.78
C MET A 112 9.36 20.41 3.00
N ASP A 113 9.17 20.24 1.70
CA ASP A 113 8.53 21.16 0.78
C ASP A 113 7.65 20.38 -0.21
N LEU A 114 6.57 19.79 0.32
CA LEU A 114 5.58 19.08 -0.48
C LEU A 114 4.73 20.07 -1.27
N ALA A 115 4.49 19.76 -2.55
CA ALA A 115 3.49 20.48 -3.34
C ALA A 115 2.08 20.36 -2.67
N PRO A 116 1.19 21.33 -2.94
CA PRO A 116 -0.17 21.28 -2.43
C PRO A 116 -0.88 19.96 -2.75
N GLU A 117 -1.80 19.53 -1.89
CA GLU A 117 -2.73 18.47 -2.23
C GLU A 117 -3.79 18.98 -3.18
N THR A 118 -4.00 18.30 -4.29
CA THR A 118 -4.92 18.69 -5.36
C THR A 118 -6.04 17.68 -5.58
N GLY A 119 -6.13 16.66 -4.73
CA GLY A 119 -7.07 15.55 -4.84
C GLY A 119 -6.39 14.23 -5.22
N GLY A 120 -7.14 13.14 -5.13
CA GLY A 120 -6.66 11.78 -5.38
C GLY A 120 -7.47 11.04 -6.44
N GLY A 121 -7.31 9.72 -6.47
CA GLY A 121 -7.80 8.84 -7.51
C GLY A 121 -9.30 8.59 -7.56
N PHE A 122 -10.08 9.06 -6.59
CA PHE A 122 -11.55 8.96 -6.68
C PHE A 122 -12.15 10.13 -7.47
N ALA A 123 -11.47 10.53 -8.55
CA ALA A 123 -11.86 11.58 -9.48
C ALA A 123 -11.33 11.28 -10.88
N GLN A 124 -11.97 11.82 -11.91
CA GLN A 124 -11.57 11.59 -13.29
C GLN A 124 -10.18 12.13 -13.64
N TYR A 125 -9.75 13.17 -12.94
CA TYR A 125 -8.43 13.78 -13.16
C TYR A 125 -7.75 14.12 -11.84
N MET A 126 -6.44 14.10 -11.85
CA MET A 126 -5.59 14.54 -10.75
C MET A 126 -4.29 15.14 -11.29
N THR A 127 -3.57 15.89 -10.45
CA THR A 127 -2.26 16.43 -10.80
C THR A 127 -1.18 15.92 -9.86
N ARG A 128 -0.04 15.51 -10.41
CA ARG A 128 1.15 15.08 -9.64
C ARG A 128 2.42 15.50 -10.38
N ARG A 129 3.55 15.56 -9.66
CA ARG A 129 4.87 15.77 -10.27
C ARG A 129 5.33 14.52 -11.01
N ALA A 130 6.10 14.71 -12.07
CA ALA A 130 6.66 13.62 -12.87
C ALA A 130 7.45 12.58 -12.06
N ALA A 131 8.15 13.01 -11.01
CA ALA A 131 8.89 12.11 -10.12
C ALA A 131 8.05 11.00 -9.45
N GLY A 132 6.74 11.18 -9.34
CA GLY A 132 5.82 10.19 -8.79
C GLY A 132 5.07 9.39 -9.85
N LEU A 133 5.51 9.39 -11.10
CA LEU A 133 4.84 8.70 -12.20
C LEU A 133 5.71 7.57 -12.74
N PHE A 134 5.23 6.34 -12.67
CA PHE A 134 5.98 5.15 -13.05
C PHE A 134 5.27 4.45 -14.20
N LYS A 135 5.96 4.34 -15.35
CA LYS A 135 5.39 3.71 -16.55
C LYS A 135 5.00 2.26 -16.29
N LEU A 136 3.81 1.91 -16.76
CA LEU A 136 3.35 0.53 -16.80
C LEU A 136 3.81 -0.13 -18.09
N PRO A 137 4.44 -1.32 -18.04
CA PRO A 137 4.72 -2.11 -19.22
C PRO A 137 3.42 -2.61 -19.87
N ASP A 138 3.48 -3.02 -21.14
CA ASP A 138 2.30 -3.48 -21.89
C ASP A 138 1.63 -4.72 -21.30
N SER A 139 2.37 -5.52 -20.53
CA SER A 139 1.87 -6.70 -19.83
C SER A 139 0.93 -6.39 -18.66
N LEU A 140 0.95 -5.16 -18.13
CA LEU A 140 0.11 -4.74 -17.02
C LEU A 140 -1.01 -3.83 -17.52
N ASP A 141 -2.23 -4.03 -17.02
CA ASP A 141 -3.37 -3.15 -17.31
C ASP A 141 -3.64 -2.16 -16.16
N TRP A 142 -4.78 -1.48 -16.20
CA TRP A 142 -5.16 -0.48 -15.19
C TRP A 142 -5.39 -1.08 -13.80
N VAL A 143 -5.95 -2.30 -13.76
CA VAL A 143 -6.19 -3.03 -12.51
C VAL A 143 -4.86 -3.36 -11.83
N ASP A 144 -3.88 -3.82 -12.61
CA ASP A 144 -2.53 -4.10 -12.11
C ASP A 144 -1.83 -2.81 -11.67
N GLY A 145 -1.99 -1.73 -12.44
CA GLY A 145 -1.40 -0.43 -12.11
C GLY A 145 -1.87 0.13 -10.77
N ALA A 146 -3.13 -0.08 -10.40
CA ALA A 146 -3.68 0.40 -9.14
C ALA A 146 -3.27 -0.46 -7.92
N ILE A 147 -2.76 -1.68 -8.11
CA ILE A 147 -2.20 -2.50 -7.02
C ILE A 147 -0.68 -2.38 -6.89
N VAL A 148 -0.04 -1.55 -7.70
CA VAL A 148 1.40 -1.22 -7.52
C VAL A 148 1.64 -0.57 -6.16
N GLU A 149 0.76 0.33 -5.75
CA GLU A 149 0.91 1.07 -4.48
C GLU A 149 1.00 0.13 -3.27
N PRO A 150 0.03 -0.75 -2.97
CA PRO A 150 0.12 -1.62 -1.81
C PRO A 150 1.26 -2.66 -1.91
N MET A 151 1.68 -3.04 -3.11
CA MET A 151 2.89 -3.85 -3.31
C MET A 151 4.13 -3.04 -2.93
N ALA A 152 4.24 -1.79 -3.38
CA ALA A 152 5.37 -0.90 -3.06
C ALA A 152 5.50 -0.63 -1.55
N VAL A 153 4.39 -0.52 -0.81
CA VAL A 153 4.41 -0.41 0.66
C VAL A 153 5.09 -1.63 1.29
N SER A 154 4.78 -2.83 0.80
CA SER A 154 5.38 -4.07 1.32
C SER A 154 6.83 -4.22 0.90
N VAL A 155 7.16 -3.91 -0.37
CA VAL A 155 8.55 -3.85 -0.87
C VAL A 155 9.39 -2.93 0.01
N HIS A 156 8.91 -1.70 0.24
CA HIS A 156 9.58 -0.74 1.13
C HIS A 156 9.81 -1.29 2.53
N GLY A 157 8.76 -1.85 3.13
CA GLY A 157 8.86 -2.39 4.48
C GLY A 157 9.90 -3.51 4.60
N LEU A 158 9.90 -4.46 3.67
CA LEU A 158 10.83 -5.59 3.69
C LEU A 158 12.28 -5.14 3.45
N HIS A 159 12.52 -4.24 2.49
CA HIS A 159 13.84 -3.66 2.22
C HIS A 159 14.33 -2.83 3.41
N TYR A 160 13.50 -1.90 3.89
CA TYR A 160 13.86 -0.98 4.98
C TYR A 160 14.06 -1.73 6.30
N GLY A 161 13.26 -2.78 6.54
CA GLY A 161 13.40 -3.72 7.66
C GLY A 161 14.59 -4.67 7.51
N ARG A 162 15.23 -4.71 6.34
CA ARG A 162 16.35 -5.58 6.00
C ARG A 162 16.02 -7.07 6.12
N MET A 163 14.92 -7.49 5.48
CA MET A 163 14.66 -8.90 5.27
C MET A 163 15.77 -9.50 4.41
N HIS A 164 16.29 -10.65 4.79
CA HIS A 164 17.32 -11.36 4.03
C HIS A 164 16.74 -12.54 3.26
N PRO A 165 17.31 -12.91 2.11
CA PRO A 165 17.05 -14.22 1.51
C PRO A 165 17.32 -15.33 2.54
N ASP A 166 16.57 -16.45 2.42
CA ASP A 166 16.58 -17.58 3.36
C ASP A 166 15.97 -17.33 4.75
N ASP A 167 15.47 -16.12 5.06
CA ASP A 167 14.74 -15.88 6.31
C ASP A 167 13.45 -16.74 6.39
N VAL A 168 13.13 -17.16 7.61
CA VAL A 168 11.78 -17.58 7.99
C VAL A 168 10.97 -16.33 8.27
N VAL A 169 9.97 -16.07 7.43
CA VAL A 169 9.15 -14.85 7.49
C VAL A 169 7.77 -15.17 8.03
N GLY A 170 7.36 -14.47 9.09
CA GLY A 170 5.99 -14.49 9.61
C GLY A 170 5.21 -13.27 9.13
N VAL A 171 3.94 -13.42 8.74
CA VAL A 171 3.06 -12.32 8.38
C VAL A 171 1.78 -12.40 9.21
N VAL A 172 1.59 -11.45 10.11
CA VAL A 172 0.38 -11.32 10.91
C VAL A 172 -0.67 -10.56 10.10
N GLY A 173 -1.73 -11.29 9.71
CA GLY A 173 -2.82 -10.77 8.88
C GLY A 173 -2.62 -10.99 7.38
N SER A 174 -3.72 -11.32 6.69
CA SER A 174 -3.76 -11.61 5.25
C SER A 174 -4.81 -10.75 4.54
N ALA A 175 -4.86 -9.45 4.88
CA ALA A 175 -5.51 -8.43 4.06
C ALA A 175 -4.53 -7.93 2.98
N THR A 176 -4.86 -6.88 2.25
CA THR A 176 -4.05 -6.39 1.12
C THR A 176 -2.56 -6.28 1.45
N ILE A 177 -2.18 -5.57 2.52
CA ILE A 177 -0.77 -5.38 2.89
C ILE A 177 -0.10 -6.70 3.33
N GLY A 178 -0.81 -7.56 4.07
CA GLY A 178 -0.27 -8.87 4.41
C GLY A 178 -0.03 -9.76 3.19
N LEU A 179 -0.98 -9.79 2.24
CA LEU A 179 -0.84 -10.53 0.99
C LEU A 179 0.30 -9.98 0.12
N SER A 180 0.44 -8.66 0.03
CA SER A 180 1.58 -8.02 -0.64
C SER A 180 2.90 -8.41 0.01
N SER A 181 2.94 -8.43 1.36
CA SER A 181 4.15 -8.80 2.11
C SER A 181 4.51 -10.27 1.92
N ILE A 182 3.53 -11.18 1.84
CA ILE A 182 3.74 -12.60 1.51
C ILE A 182 4.38 -12.72 0.11
N ALA A 183 3.75 -12.08 -0.89
CA ALA A 183 4.21 -12.10 -2.27
C ALA A 183 5.63 -11.54 -2.41
N ALA A 184 5.88 -10.36 -1.85
CA ALA A 184 7.20 -9.73 -1.90
C ALA A 184 8.27 -10.54 -1.14
N ALA A 185 7.94 -11.11 0.04
CA ALA A 185 8.88 -11.93 0.80
C ALA A 185 9.30 -13.20 0.02
N LYS A 186 8.36 -13.86 -0.66
CA LYS A 186 8.68 -15.00 -1.53
C LYS A 186 9.57 -14.58 -2.70
N ALA A 187 9.24 -13.48 -3.37
CA ALA A 187 10.04 -12.95 -4.48
C ALA A 187 11.46 -12.54 -4.03
N PHE A 188 11.63 -12.07 -2.79
CA PHE A 188 12.93 -11.74 -2.22
C PHE A 188 13.68 -12.93 -1.62
N GLY A 189 13.16 -14.16 -1.80
CA GLY A 189 13.85 -15.38 -1.46
C GLY A 189 13.66 -15.87 -0.02
N ALA A 190 12.57 -15.46 0.66
CA ALA A 190 12.21 -16.05 1.95
C ALA A 190 12.14 -17.58 1.85
N ARG A 191 12.80 -18.28 2.77
CA ARG A 191 12.85 -19.74 2.79
C ARG A 191 11.49 -20.35 3.11
N ILE A 192 10.82 -19.81 4.12
CA ILE A 192 9.48 -20.21 4.54
C ILE A 192 8.69 -18.94 4.86
N VAL A 193 7.46 -18.86 4.37
CA VAL A 193 6.52 -17.79 4.73
C VAL A 193 5.32 -18.37 5.47
N ILE A 194 5.10 -17.90 6.71
CA ILE A 194 3.99 -18.27 7.57
C ILE A 194 3.03 -17.08 7.63
N ALA A 195 1.73 -17.32 7.41
CA ALA A 195 0.73 -16.25 7.46
C ALA A 195 -0.42 -16.62 8.41
N SER A 196 -0.96 -15.62 9.12
CA SER A 196 -2.23 -15.76 9.81
C SER A 196 -3.38 -15.16 8.99
N ALA A 197 -4.52 -15.87 8.91
CA ALA A 197 -5.69 -15.43 8.18
C ALA A 197 -6.96 -15.61 8.99
N ARG A 198 -7.77 -14.54 9.05
CA ARG A 198 -9.04 -14.57 9.81
C ARG A 198 -10.19 -15.16 9.02
N TYR A 199 -10.19 -14.99 7.69
CA TYR A 199 -11.28 -15.39 6.82
C TYR A 199 -10.81 -16.43 5.79
N PRO A 200 -11.69 -17.37 5.35
CA PRO A 200 -11.31 -18.41 4.38
C PRO A 200 -10.72 -17.84 3.07
N GLN A 201 -11.32 -16.79 2.51
CA GLN A 201 -10.82 -16.16 1.29
C GLN A 201 -9.41 -15.56 1.47
N GLN A 202 -9.11 -15.02 2.65
CA GLN A 202 -7.78 -14.53 2.97
C GLN A 202 -6.77 -15.67 3.08
N ALA A 203 -7.16 -16.79 3.66
CA ALA A 203 -6.31 -17.98 3.79
C ALA A 203 -6.00 -18.59 2.42
N GLU A 204 -6.98 -18.65 1.51
CA GLU A 204 -6.78 -19.09 0.14
C GLU A 204 -5.85 -18.15 -0.62
N ALA A 205 -6.10 -16.83 -0.55
CA ALA A 205 -5.26 -15.83 -1.19
C ALA A 205 -3.82 -15.88 -0.65
N ALA A 206 -3.61 -16.06 0.67
CA ALA A 206 -2.28 -16.17 1.25
C ALA A 206 -1.48 -17.35 0.66
N ARG A 207 -2.12 -18.52 0.46
CA ARG A 207 -1.49 -19.66 -0.21
C ARG A 207 -1.12 -19.35 -1.66
N LYS A 208 -2.03 -18.70 -2.40
CA LYS A 208 -1.78 -18.27 -3.79
C LYS A 208 -0.64 -17.26 -3.90
N MET A 209 -0.50 -16.38 -2.90
CA MET A 209 0.62 -15.42 -2.82
C MET A 209 1.94 -16.07 -2.40
N GLY A 210 1.94 -17.36 -2.08
CA GLY A 210 3.16 -18.13 -1.80
C GLY A 210 3.40 -18.37 -0.31
N ALA A 211 2.42 -18.20 0.60
CA ALA A 211 2.57 -18.64 1.98
C ALA A 211 2.68 -20.17 2.05
N ASP A 212 3.75 -20.66 2.65
CA ASP A 212 4.01 -22.09 2.82
C ASP A 212 3.10 -22.69 3.93
N ILE A 213 2.84 -21.88 4.97
CA ILE A 213 1.99 -22.26 6.10
C ILE A 213 0.96 -21.15 6.35
N VAL A 214 -0.31 -21.52 6.40
CA VAL A 214 -1.40 -20.57 6.73
C VAL A 214 -2.17 -21.12 7.92
N VAL A 215 -2.25 -20.32 8.99
CA VAL A 215 -2.93 -20.64 10.23
C VAL A 215 -4.10 -19.70 10.50
N GLY A 216 -4.95 -20.05 11.46
CA GLY A 216 -6.02 -19.19 11.95
C GLY A 216 -5.50 -18.03 12.82
N THR A 217 -6.45 -17.38 13.51
CA THR A 217 -6.16 -16.28 14.45
C THR A 217 -6.43 -16.68 15.90
N GLY A 218 -6.46 -17.98 16.18
CA GLY A 218 -6.58 -18.50 17.54
C GLY A 218 -5.34 -18.17 18.39
N PRO A 219 -5.49 -18.11 19.73
CA PRO A 219 -4.37 -17.82 20.60
C PRO A 219 -3.21 -18.83 20.43
N GLY A 220 -2.01 -18.32 20.12
CA GLY A 220 -0.80 -19.12 19.98
C GLY A 220 -0.62 -19.80 18.62
N GLU A 221 -1.64 -19.93 17.79
CA GLU A 221 -1.55 -20.65 16.51
C GLU A 221 -0.43 -20.13 15.61
N PHE A 222 -0.29 -18.81 15.50
CA PHE A 222 0.73 -18.19 14.66
C PHE A 222 2.13 -18.32 15.25
N GLU A 223 2.27 -18.07 16.55
CA GLU A 223 3.54 -18.19 17.27
C GLU A 223 4.04 -19.64 17.20
N ASP A 224 3.17 -20.62 17.43
CA ASP A 224 3.50 -22.05 17.38
C ASP A 224 3.94 -22.48 15.97
N ALA A 225 3.26 -21.97 14.93
CA ALA A 225 3.65 -22.23 13.54
C ALA A 225 5.02 -21.64 13.22
N CYS A 226 5.33 -20.43 13.68
CA CYS A 226 6.65 -19.83 13.53
C CYS A 226 7.74 -20.64 14.25
N MET A 227 7.46 -21.09 15.47
CA MET A 227 8.37 -21.95 16.25
C MET A 227 8.62 -23.28 15.55
N GLN A 228 7.58 -23.93 15.03
CA GLN A 228 7.73 -25.21 14.31
C GLN A 228 8.53 -25.06 13.02
N ALA A 229 8.24 -24.04 12.21
CA ALA A 229 8.92 -23.80 10.94
C ALA A 229 10.40 -23.41 11.11
N SER A 230 10.79 -22.91 12.28
CA SER A 230 12.15 -22.46 12.61
C SER A 230 12.91 -23.41 13.55
N SER A 231 12.44 -24.63 13.76
CA SER A 231 13.04 -25.60 14.69
C SER A 231 13.11 -25.09 16.14
N GLY A 232 12.09 -24.37 16.59
CA GLY A 232 11.95 -23.89 17.97
C GLY A 232 12.61 -22.53 18.26
N VAL A 233 13.04 -21.80 17.22
CA VAL A 233 13.78 -20.53 17.41
C VAL A 233 12.86 -19.29 17.31
N GLY A 234 11.80 -19.36 16.49
CA GLY A 234 10.97 -18.24 16.08
C GLY A 234 11.31 -17.69 14.69
N ALA A 235 10.48 -16.84 14.12
CA ALA A 235 10.71 -16.30 12.80
C ALA A 235 11.84 -15.24 12.79
N ASP A 236 12.67 -15.24 11.74
CA ASP A 236 13.76 -14.28 11.55
C ASP A 236 13.21 -12.86 11.35
N PHE A 237 12.14 -12.77 10.60
CA PHE A 237 11.48 -11.52 10.23
C PHE A 237 9.96 -11.66 10.36
N VAL A 238 9.29 -10.77 11.08
CA VAL A 238 7.83 -10.82 11.25
C VAL A 238 7.21 -9.50 10.85
N VAL A 239 6.23 -9.56 9.94
CA VAL A 239 5.45 -8.39 9.49
C VAL A 239 4.16 -8.31 10.28
N GLU A 240 3.91 -7.18 10.95
CA GLU A 240 2.61 -6.80 11.49
C GLU A 240 1.88 -5.95 10.46
N SER A 241 0.78 -6.47 9.88
CA SER A 241 0.03 -5.82 8.80
C SER A 241 -1.44 -5.54 9.12
N VAL A 242 -1.88 -5.78 10.35
CA VAL A 242 -3.30 -5.67 10.76
C VAL A 242 -3.63 -4.26 11.26
N GLY A 243 -2.89 -3.78 12.26
CA GLY A 243 -3.11 -2.46 12.85
C GLY A 243 -4.53 -2.20 13.36
N GLY A 244 -5.03 -0.98 13.14
CA GLY A 244 -6.39 -0.58 13.50
C GLY A 244 -6.57 -0.26 14.98
N HIS A 245 -7.79 -0.47 15.51
CA HIS A 245 -8.16 -0.11 16.90
C HIS A 245 -7.96 -1.30 17.87
N GLN A 246 -6.88 -2.04 17.71
CA GLN A 246 -6.46 -3.15 18.55
C GLN A 246 -4.92 -3.22 18.57
N SER A 247 -4.32 -3.90 19.53
CA SER A 247 -2.88 -4.06 19.66
C SER A 247 -2.41 -5.53 19.72
N ASP A 248 -3.32 -6.48 19.65
CA ASP A 248 -3.02 -7.90 19.82
C ASP A 248 -2.08 -8.42 18.73
N SER A 249 -2.27 -7.96 17.48
CA SER A 249 -1.40 -8.32 16.34
C SER A 249 0.04 -7.82 16.53
N PHE A 250 0.22 -6.65 17.15
CA PHE A 250 1.54 -6.12 17.45
C PHE A 250 2.27 -7.01 18.48
N HIS A 251 1.59 -7.34 19.57
CA HIS A 251 2.15 -8.24 20.59
C HIS A 251 2.42 -9.64 20.03
N GLN A 252 1.52 -10.16 19.20
CA GLN A 252 1.68 -11.44 18.52
C GLN A 252 2.94 -11.43 17.64
N ALA A 253 3.14 -10.39 16.83
CA ALA A 253 4.31 -10.26 15.97
C ALA A 253 5.62 -10.23 16.78
N VAL A 254 5.65 -9.49 17.90
CA VAL A 254 6.84 -9.49 18.78
C VAL A 254 7.13 -10.88 19.36
N ARG A 255 6.11 -11.59 19.84
CA ARG A 255 6.29 -12.94 20.42
C ARG A 255 6.78 -13.95 19.40
N ALA A 256 6.28 -13.88 18.16
CA ALA A 256 6.66 -14.79 17.09
C ALA A 256 8.07 -14.54 16.53
N THR A 257 8.62 -13.34 16.73
CA THR A 257 9.97 -12.96 16.29
C THR A 257 11.02 -13.67 17.16
N ARG A 258 12.06 -14.25 16.55
CA ARG A 258 13.18 -14.87 17.30
C ARG A 258 14.02 -13.84 18.05
N ASN A 259 14.88 -14.30 18.94
CA ASN A 259 15.92 -13.43 19.54
C ASN A 259 16.80 -12.86 18.41
N GLN A 260 17.14 -11.58 18.50
CA GLN A 260 17.88 -10.80 17.51
C GLN A 260 17.20 -10.74 16.11
N GLY A 261 15.90 -11.08 16.02
CA GLY A 261 15.10 -10.96 14.81
C GLY A 261 14.56 -9.54 14.60
N THR A 262 13.82 -9.37 13.51
CA THR A 262 13.18 -8.10 13.17
C THR A 262 11.67 -8.25 13.16
N MET A 263 10.97 -7.40 13.89
CA MET A 263 9.54 -7.17 13.79
C MET A 263 9.31 -5.89 12.98
N LEU A 264 8.72 -6.03 11.79
CA LEU A 264 8.34 -4.93 10.92
C LEU A 264 6.91 -4.49 11.22
N TYR A 265 6.72 -3.21 11.55
CA TYR A 265 5.44 -2.62 11.87
C TYR A 265 4.89 -1.81 10.69
N LEU A 266 3.90 -2.33 9.98
CA LEU A 266 3.21 -1.72 8.84
C LEU A 266 1.75 -1.39 9.11
N GLY A 267 1.08 -2.16 9.97
CA GLY A 267 -0.38 -2.15 10.10
C GLY A 267 -0.98 -0.88 10.70
N GLY A 268 -0.22 -0.13 11.49
CA GLY A 268 -0.68 1.14 12.08
C GLY A 268 -1.73 0.96 13.17
N VAL A 269 -1.35 0.58 14.38
CA VAL A 269 -2.21 0.59 15.57
C VAL A 269 -2.62 2.02 15.91
N LYS A 270 -3.93 2.27 16.00
CA LYS A 270 -4.52 3.62 16.12
C LYS A 270 -5.00 3.96 17.53
N ILE A 271 -4.61 3.16 18.52
CA ILE A 271 -4.92 3.37 19.94
C ILE A 271 -3.65 3.40 20.77
N PRO A 272 -3.62 4.11 21.91
CA PRO A 272 -2.59 3.91 22.92
C PRO A 272 -2.58 2.45 23.39
N MET A 273 -1.39 1.85 23.47
CA MET A 273 -1.23 0.48 23.94
C MET A 273 -0.25 0.39 25.10
N LYS A 274 -0.44 -0.56 26.00
CA LYS A 274 0.58 -0.95 26.97
C LYS A 274 1.49 -1.97 26.31
N PHE A 275 2.78 -1.71 26.36
CA PHE A 275 3.80 -2.59 25.79
C PHE A 275 4.96 -2.75 26.76
N ASP A 276 5.34 -3.99 27.06
CA ASP A 276 6.49 -4.31 27.88
C ASP A 276 7.77 -4.19 27.05
N LEU A 277 8.49 -3.08 27.21
CA LEU A 277 9.76 -2.84 26.53
C LEU A 277 10.90 -3.75 27.02
N PHE A 278 10.74 -4.42 28.15
CA PHE A 278 11.78 -5.31 28.68
C PHE A 278 11.91 -6.60 27.86
N GLU A 279 10.80 -7.13 27.35
CA GLU A 279 10.82 -8.33 26.51
C GLU A 279 11.69 -8.14 25.25
N PRO A 280 11.45 -7.15 24.36
CA PRO A 280 12.28 -6.97 23.18
C PRO A 280 13.72 -6.54 23.53
N LEU A 281 13.94 -5.86 24.68
CA LEU A 281 15.29 -5.52 25.13
C LEU A 281 16.14 -6.76 25.41
N ILE A 282 15.66 -7.69 26.23
CA ILE A 282 16.43 -8.90 26.60
C ILE A 282 16.58 -9.89 25.45
N ARG A 283 15.67 -9.84 24.48
CA ARG A 283 15.69 -10.66 23.26
C ARG A 283 16.40 -9.97 22.10
N GLU A 284 16.85 -8.72 22.30
CA GLU A 284 17.51 -7.89 21.28
C GLU A 284 16.70 -7.80 19.97
N ILE A 285 15.36 -7.75 20.09
CA ILE A 285 14.47 -7.67 18.93
C ILE A 285 14.54 -6.25 18.35
N ARG A 286 14.71 -6.16 17.03
CA ARG A 286 14.56 -4.91 16.30
C ARG A 286 13.09 -4.69 15.97
N ILE A 287 12.49 -3.59 16.46
CA ILE A 287 11.16 -3.14 16.06
C ILE A 287 11.37 -2.02 15.04
N GLN A 288 11.05 -2.31 13.78
CA GLN A 288 11.21 -1.37 12.67
C GLN A 288 9.85 -0.92 12.17
N SER A 289 9.58 0.38 12.22
CA SER A 289 8.41 0.97 11.56
C SER A 289 8.73 1.36 10.12
N ALA A 290 7.82 1.13 9.20
CA ALA A 290 7.89 1.63 7.84
C ALA A 290 6.53 2.18 7.41
N ILE A 291 6.53 3.15 6.50
CA ILE A 291 5.32 3.78 5.97
C ILE A 291 5.55 4.24 4.53
N CYS A 292 4.56 4.05 3.68
CA CYS A 292 4.62 4.42 2.27
C CYS A 292 5.80 3.72 1.56
N TYR A 293 6.60 4.46 0.82
CA TYR A 293 7.65 3.97 -0.07
C TYR A 293 8.71 5.07 -0.27
N GLY A 294 9.79 4.70 -0.92
CA GLY A 294 10.89 5.61 -1.20
C GLY A 294 11.87 5.05 -2.22
N VAL A 295 13.09 5.59 -2.23
CA VAL A 295 14.20 5.09 -3.04
C VAL A 295 15.20 4.38 -2.12
N LEU A 296 15.41 3.11 -2.34
CA LEU A 296 16.40 2.28 -1.63
C LEU A 296 17.35 1.66 -2.66
N ASP A 297 18.65 1.71 -2.37
CA ASP A 297 19.70 1.17 -3.25
C ASP A 297 19.60 1.68 -4.71
N GLY A 298 19.17 2.93 -4.89
CA GLY A 298 19.09 3.59 -6.19
C GLY A 298 17.83 3.26 -7.01
N ARG A 299 16.89 2.47 -6.47
CA ARG A 299 15.61 2.16 -7.14
C ARG A 299 14.42 2.59 -6.27
N HIS A 300 13.39 3.08 -6.92
CA HIS A 300 12.12 3.38 -6.24
C HIS A 300 11.31 2.10 -6.02
N ASP A 301 10.66 1.99 -4.84
CA ASP A 301 9.89 0.79 -4.49
C ASP A 301 8.71 0.52 -5.46
N TYR A 302 8.18 1.56 -6.15
CA TYR A 302 7.22 1.40 -7.24
C TYR A 302 7.80 0.68 -8.45
N GLU A 303 9.05 0.95 -8.83
CA GLU A 303 9.71 0.26 -9.94
C GLU A 303 9.91 -1.22 -9.61
N VAL A 304 10.30 -1.51 -8.37
CA VAL A 304 10.43 -2.88 -7.90
C VAL A 304 9.07 -3.60 -7.88
N ALA A 305 8.03 -2.91 -7.41
CA ALA A 305 6.66 -3.45 -7.39
C ALA A 305 6.15 -3.74 -8.81
N ILE A 306 6.38 -2.84 -9.76
CA ILE A 306 6.01 -3.03 -11.17
C ILE A 306 6.73 -4.25 -11.76
N ASP A 307 8.03 -4.42 -11.51
CA ASP A 307 8.78 -5.57 -11.97
C ASP A 307 8.24 -6.88 -11.39
N LEU A 308 7.89 -6.91 -10.10
CA LEU A 308 7.29 -8.07 -9.46
C LEU A 308 5.94 -8.44 -10.07
N LEU A 309 5.10 -7.45 -10.36
CA LEU A 309 3.80 -7.67 -11.01
C LEU A 309 3.97 -8.13 -12.45
N ALA A 310 4.91 -7.52 -13.18
CA ALA A 310 5.15 -7.82 -14.60
C ALA A 310 5.81 -9.18 -14.82
N SER A 311 6.53 -9.73 -13.82
CA SER A 311 7.12 -11.08 -13.91
C SER A 311 6.06 -12.17 -14.08
N GLY A 312 4.87 -11.98 -13.53
CA GLY A 312 3.80 -12.97 -13.55
C GLY A 312 4.04 -14.20 -12.67
N ASP A 313 5.13 -14.22 -11.89
CA ASP A 313 5.48 -15.36 -11.04
C ASP A 313 4.51 -15.57 -9.88
N ILE A 314 3.85 -14.49 -9.45
CA ILE A 314 2.86 -14.50 -8.37
C ILE A 314 1.55 -13.91 -8.90
N PRO A 315 0.41 -14.59 -8.72
CA PRO A 315 -0.88 -14.14 -9.24
C PRO A 315 -1.48 -13.00 -8.38
N TYR A 316 -0.70 -11.93 -8.12
CA TYR A 316 -1.07 -10.88 -7.19
C TYR A 316 -2.37 -10.16 -7.57
N ARG A 317 -2.67 -10.05 -8.87
CA ARG A 317 -3.96 -9.52 -9.38
C ARG A 317 -5.18 -10.20 -8.77
N GLU A 318 -5.08 -11.46 -8.37
CA GLU A 318 -6.21 -12.20 -7.79
C GLU A 318 -6.68 -11.66 -6.43
N ILE A 319 -5.92 -10.77 -5.78
CA ILE A 319 -6.40 -10.06 -4.59
C ILE A 319 -7.53 -9.08 -4.90
N VAL A 320 -7.65 -8.61 -6.16
CA VAL A 320 -8.72 -7.70 -6.59
C VAL A 320 -10.00 -8.51 -6.78
N THR A 321 -10.84 -8.49 -5.75
CA THR A 321 -12.05 -9.31 -5.66
C THR A 321 -13.30 -8.58 -6.12
N HIS A 322 -13.31 -7.25 -6.04
CA HIS A 322 -14.46 -6.42 -6.38
C HIS A 322 -14.02 -5.22 -7.20
N GLN A 323 -14.84 -4.85 -8.17
CA GLN A 323 -14.71 -3.62 -8.94
C GLN A 323 -16.06 -2.93 -9.03
N VAL A 324 -16.07 -1.62 -8.87
CA VAL A 324 -17.27 -0.78 -8.98
C VAL A 324 -16.95 0.42 -9.87
N ASP A 325 -17.92 1.01 -10.52
CA ASP A 325 -17.73 2.27 -11.23
C ASP A 325 -17.75 3.44 -10.24
N LEU A 326 -17.10 4.55 -10.60
CA LEU A 326 -17.02 5.76 -9.77
C LEU A 326 -18.39 6.20 -9.25
N GLU A 327 -19.42 6.13 -10.09
CA GLU A 327 -20.81 6.51 -9.73
C GLU A 327 -21.40 5.65 -8.60
N ASN A 328 -20.89 4.43 -8.41
CA ASN A 328 -21.31 3.47 -7.40
C ASN A 328 -20.23 3.25 -6.31
N ILE A 329 -19.34 4.22 -6.12
CA ILE A 329 -18.19 4.08 -5.21
C ILE A 329 -18.58 3.71 -3.79
N GLN A 330 -19.74 4.14 -3.31
CA GLN A 330 -20.23 3.79 -1.98
C GLN A 330 -20.42 2.28 -1.80
N ASP A 331 -20.93 1.59 -2.82
CA ASP A 331 -21.05 0.12 -2.80
C ASP A 331 -19.66 -0.53 -2.65
N GLY A 332 -18.64 0.09 -3.26
CA GLY A 332 -17.24 -0.33 -3.11
C GLY A 332 -16.72 -0.15 -1.69
N PHE A 333 -17.03 0.96 -1.03
CA PHE A 333 -16.68 1.20 0.38
C PHE A 333 -17.40 0.22 1.32
N ASP A 334 -18.68 -0.04 1.07
CA ASP A 334 -19.47 -0.99 1.86
C ASP A 334 -18.91 -2.41 1.72
N ALA A 335 -18.59 -2.85 0.49
CA ALA A 335 -17.93 -4.14 0.25
C ALA A 335 -16.53 -4.22 0.87
N ALA A 336 -15.76 -3.13 0.84
CA ALA A 336 -14.44 -3.08 1.46
C ALA A 336 -14.50 -3.15 2.99
N TRP A 337 -15.57 -2.61 3.59
CA TRP A 337 -15.80 -2.63 5.03
C TRP A 337 -16.31 -4.01 5.50
N ASP A 338 -17.31 -4.55 4.81
CA ASP A 338 -17.89 -5.86 5.15
C ASP A 338 -17.05 -7.01 4.57
N LYS A 339 -16.17 -7.56 5.39
CA LYS A 339 -15.33 -8.69 4.98
C LYS A 339 -16.09 -10.01 4.80
N SER A 340 -17.36 -10.09 5.21
CA SER A 340 -18.23 -11.24 4.93
C SER A 340 -18.64 -11.31 3.46
N SER A 341 -18.54 -10.20 2.73
CA SER A 341 -18.69 -10.14 1.26
C SER A 341 -17.66 -10.95 0.48
N GLY A 342 -16.59 -11.41 1.14
CA GLY A 342 -15.44 -12.04 0.50
C GLY A 342 -14.39 -11.05 0.01
N SER A 343 -14.55 -9.76 0.29
CA SER A 343 -13.65 -8.72 -0.22
C SER A 343 -12.24 -8.80 0.36
N ILE A 344 -11.24 -8.65 -0.51
CA ILE A 344 -9.83 -8.44 -0.18
C ILE A 344 -9.43 -7.03 -0.62
N LYS A 345 -9.32 -6.81 -1.93
CA LYS A 345 -9.11 -5.50 -2.54
C LYS A 345 -10.32 -5.13 -3.37
N VAL A 346 -10.83 -3.93 -3.16
CA VAL A 346 -11.88 -3.32 -3.97
C VAL A 346 -11.26 -2.21 -4.79
N GLN A 347 -11.62 -2.12 -6.05
CA GLN A 347 -11.17 -1.07 -6.96
C GLN A 347 -12.34 -0.33 -7.58
N VAL A 348 -12.08 0.91 -7.98
CA VAL A 348 -13.01 1.83 -8.61
C VAL A 348 -12.55 2.07 -10.04
N ASN A 349 -13.41 1.79 -11.03
CA ASN A 349 -13.25 2.20 -12.43
C ASN A 349 -13.66 3.68 -12.53
N VAL A 350 -12.81 4.53 -13.07
CA VAL A 350 -13.00 5.99 -13.09
C VAL A 350 -13.24 6.50 -14.51
#